data_b338a111e8a88ac8eed16e12ccc2798a
#
_entry.id   b338a111e8a88ac8eed16e12ccc2798a
#
_cell.length_a   1.000
_cell.length_b   1.000
_cell.length_c   1.000
_cell.angle_alpha   90.00
_cell.angle_beta   90.00
_cell.angle_gamma   90.00
#
_symmetry.space_group_name_H-M   'P 1'
#
loop_
_entity.id
_entity.type
_entity.pdbx_description
1 polymer ?
#
loop_
_entity_poly.entity_id
_entity_poly.type
_entity_poly.pdbx_seq_one_letter_code
_entity_poly.pdbx_strand_id
1 'polypeptide(L)'
;MRKFIALGATACTAVTLALPALAQEVVVIGHSAPLTGPQAANGKDNENGARMAVDELNKQGVVVAGKKVTFKLESQDDQADPKTGVQIAQILVDRNVVAVLGPYNSGVAIPASRVYNNAGVPLLPVASNPAITKQGFKNIFRIGASDAQLGGTMGEFATKELKAKTVAIIDDRSAYGQGIAEQFEESAKANGLEIIDTQFTNGQATDFLGILTALKAKNPDVIFFGGYASQAAPMVKQMRQRGLKAKLLGGDAICTADMGRVAGDAASIVYCSQGGTSLDRTAEGREFIKKYKDTYHIDMQVYAVNYYDGVKMLADAMTKAGTTTDKSKLIAQLAKEEYKGIAGSYSFDAEGNLKGAPTTVYVIRNGLPVPYVR
;
A
#
# COMPACT_ATOMS: atom_id res chain seq x y z
N MET A 1 5.96 75.68 -60.53
CA MET A 1 5.96 75.53 -59.02
C MET A 1 5.30 74.22 -58.64
N ARG A 2 6.08 73.20 -58.34
CA ARG A 2 5.58 71.86 -57.89
C ARG A 2 5.88 71.75 -56.42
N LYS A 3 4.83 71.63 -55.59
CA LYS A 3 4.92 71.42 -54.16
C LYS A 3 5.10 69.91 -53.92
N PHE A 4 6.20 69.52 -53.27
CA PHE A 4 6.37 68.18 -52.67
C PHE A 4 5.77 68.17 -51.34
N ILE A 5 4.83 67.18 -51.08
CA ILE A 5 4.27 66.84 -49.76
C ILE A 5 5.07 65.66 -49.31
N ALA A 6 5.82 65.81 -48.20
CA ALA A 6 6.50 64.75 -47.52
C ALA A 6 5.53 64.03 -46.56
N LEU A 7 5.25 62.75 -46.75
CA LEU A 7 4.48 61.89 -45.88
C LEU A 7 5.44 61.28 -44.81
N GLY A 8 5.31 61.73 -43.56
CA GLY A 8 6.03 61.13 -42.45
C GLY A 8 5.39 59.80 -42.00
N ALA A 9 6.08 58.71 -42.20
CA ALA A 9 5.66 57.41 -41.71
C ALA A 9 6.11 57.26 -40.22
N THR A 10 5.15 57.30 -39.31
CA THR A 10 5.37 57.00 -37.87
C THR A 10 5.42 55.47 -37.70
N ALA A 11 6.61 54.89 -37.47
CA ALA A 11 6.76 53.48 -37.12
C ALA A 11 6.37 53.27 -35.67
N CYS A 12 5.22 52.64 -35.43
CA CYS A 12 4.83 52.10 -34.08
C CYS A 12 5.62 50.83 -33.81
N THR A 13 6.64 50.90 -32.96
CA THR A 13 7.36 49.72 -32.47
C THR A 13 6.49 49.05 -31.37
N ALA A 14 5.84 47.94 -31.74
CA ALA A 14 5.13 47.11 -30.79
C ALA A 14 6.18 46.31 -29.98
N VAL A 15 6.36 46.71 -28.70
CA VAL A 15 7.13 45.92 -27.73
C VAL A 15 6.28 44.73 -27.33
N THR A 16 6.53 43.57 -27.90
CA THR A 16 5.98 42.30 -27.47
C THR A 16 6.65 41.94 -26.16
N LEU A 17 5.95 42.11 -25.04
CA LEU A 17 6.30 41.56 -23.72
C LEU A 17 6.23 40.01 -23.85
N ALA A 18 7.37 39.36 -24.09
CA ALA A 18 7.50 37.92 -23.97
C ALA A 18 7.31 37.55 -22.48
N LEU A 19 6.13 37.06 -22.11
CA LEU A 19 5.92 36.43 -20.82
C LEU A 19 6.90 35.26 -20.74
N PRO A 20 7.69 35.14 -19.65
CA PRO A 20 8.57 33.98 -19.49
C PRO A 20 7.69 32.73 -19.48
N ALA A 21 7.83 31.87 -20.47
CA ALA A 21 7.25 30.52 -20.45
C ALA A 21 7.86 29.83 -19.22
N LEU A 22 7.07 29.59 -18.16
CA LEU A 22 7.49 28.82 -17.01
C LEU A 22 7.95 27.46 -17.56
N ALA A 23 9.25 27.19 -17.46
CA ALA A 23 9.81 25.90 -17.90
C ALA A 23 9.07 24.78 -17.17
N GLN A 24 8.40 23.93 -17.92
CA GLN A 24 7.66 22.80 -17.40
C GLN A 24 8.67 21.72 -17.02
N GLU A 25 8.70 21.32 -15.75
CA GLU A 25 9.57 20.26 -15.24
C GLU A 25 8.80 18.95 -15.09
N VAL A 26 9.33 17.86 -15.63
CA VAL A 26 8.70 16.54 -15.55
C VAL A 26 9.34 15.77 -14.40
N VAL A 27 8.51 15.35 -13.46
CA VAL A 27 8.88 14.53 -12.30
C VAL A 27 8.35 13.12 -12.52
N VAL A 28 9.25 12.14 -12.60
CA VAL A 28 8.89 10.73 -12.76
C VAL A 28 8.91 10.04 -11.40
N ILE A 29 7.75 9.54 -10.98
CA ILE A 29 7.57 8.73 -9.78
C ILE A 29 7.52 7.27 -10.20
N GLY A 30 8.37 6.43 -9.63
CA GLY A 30 8.36 4.98 -9.86
C GLY A 30 7.23 4.30 -9.09
N HIS A 31 6.73 3.22 -9.64
CA HIS A 31 5.79 2.32 -8.97
C HIS A 31 6.16 0.87 -9.26
N SER A 32 6.19 0.02 -8.22
CA SER A 32 6.45 -1.41 -8.30
C SER A 32 5.38 -2.16 -7.53
N ALA A 33 4.69 -3.07 -8.19
CA ALA A 33 3.66 -3.93 -7.62
C ALA A 33 3.39 -5.13 -8.54
N PRO A 34 2.73 -6.21 -8.07
CA PRO A 34 2.30 -7.31 -8.93
C PRO A 34 1.13 -6.86 -9.81
N LEU A 35 1.40 -6.53 -11.07
CA LEU A 35 0.36 -6.11 -12.02
C LEU A 35 -0.22 -7.30 -12.81
N THR A 36 0.41 -8.47 -12.70
CA THR A 36 -0.05 -9.75 -13.24
C THR A 36 -0.04 -10.84 -12.15
N GLY A 37 -0.63 -12.00 -12.46
CA GLY A 37 -0.67 -13.15 -11.55
C GLY A 37 -1.75 -13.07 -10.46
N PRO A 38 -1.67 -13.94 -9.43
CA PRO A 38 -2.73 -14.10 -8.41
C PRO A 38 -2.97 -12.88 -7.53
N GLN A 39 -2.03 -11.93 -7.49
CA GLN A 39 -2.13 -10.71 -6.68
C GLN A 39 -2.33 -9.44 -7.54
N ALA A 40 -2.61 -9.60 -8.84
CA ALA A 40 -2.77 -8.48 -9.76
C ALA A 40 -3.84 -7.46 -9.34
N ALA A 41 -4.91 -7.91 -8.71
CA ALA A 41 -5.96 -7.02 -8.22
C ALA A 41 -5.42 -6.01 -7.20
N ASN A 42 -4.54 -6.45 -6.28
CA ASN A 42 -3.89 -5.58 -5.29
C ASN A 42 -2.89 -4.62 -5.95
N GLY A 43 -2.06 -5.12 -6.87
CA GLY A 43 -1.11 -4.28 -7.59
C GLY A 43 -1.79 -3.20 -8.43
N LYS A 44 -2.89 -3.56 -9.11
CA LYS A 44 -3.71 -2.60 -9.87
C LYS A 44 -4.42 -1.59 -8.98
N ASP A 45 -4.91 -2.00 -7.82
CA ASP A 45 -5.48 -1.12 -6.80
C ASP A 45 -4.47 -0.02 -6.40
N ASN A 46 -3.25 -0.43 -6.11
CA ASN A 46 -2.15 0.46 -5.76
C ASN A 46 -1.82 1.43 -6.89
N GLU A 47 -1.67 0.92 -8.11
CA GLU A 47 -1.43 1.72 -9.32
C GLU A 47 -2.55 2.75 -9.54
N ASN A 48 -3.80 2.34 -9.42
CA ASN A 48 -4.96 3.19 -9.60
C ASN A 48 -4.98 4.36 -8.60
N GLY A 49 -4.69 4.09 -7.32
CA GLY A 49 -4.58 5.13 -6.30
C GLY A 49 -3.50 6.16 -6.64
N ALA A 50 -2.31 5.69 -7.02
CA ALA A 50 -1.21 6.56 -7.44
C ALA A 50 -1.56 7.39 -8.69
N ARG A 51 -2.20 6.79 -9.70
CA ARG A 51 -2.62 7.48 -10.93
C ARG A 51 -3.66 8.58 -10.65
N MET A 52 -4.65 8.30 -9.80
CA MET A 52 -5.64 9.32 -9.40
C MET A 52 -4.96 10.56 -8.81
N ALA A 53 -3.98 10.36 -7.94
CA ALA A 53 -3.25 11.47 -7.33
C ALA A 53 -2.40 12.23 -8.35
N VAL A 54 -1.68 11.52 -9.24
CA VAL A 54 -0.90 12.13 -10.32
C VAL A 54 -1.78 12.99 -11.23
N ASP A 55 -2.95 12.47 -11.64
CA ASP A 55 -3.89 13.19 -12.50
C ASP A 55 -4.42 14.46 -11.83
N GLU A 56 -4.72 14.40 -10.54
CA GLU A 56 -5.18 15.56 -9.77
C GLU A 56 -4.10 16.61 -9.60
N LEU A 57 -2.86 16.21 -9.23
CA LEU A 57 -1.74 17.14 -9.10
C LEU A 57 -1.45 17.86 -10.43
N ASN A 58 -1.53 17.14 -11.55
CA ASN A 58 -1.35 17.72 -12.87
C ASN A 58 -2.47 18.71 -13.23
N LYS A 59 -3.72 18.43 -12.85
CA LYS A 59 -4.85 19.36 -13.01
C LYS A 59 -4.72 20.59 -12.10
N GLN A 60 -4.22 20.43 -10.88
CA GLN A 60 -3.97 21.51 -9.94
C GLN A 60 -2.84 22.43 -10.38
N GLY A 61 -1.91 21.95 -11.19
CA GLY A 61 -0.79 22.74 -11.68
C GLY A 61 0.22 23.10 -10.62
N VAL A 62 0.71 22.09 -9.89
CA VAL A 62 1.69 22.24 -8.79
C VAL A 62 2.94 22.99 -9.25
N VAL A 63 3.41 23.90 -8.41
CA VAL A 63 4.63 24.68 -8.63
C VAL A 63 5.64 24.37 -7.53
N VAL A 64 6.85 23.98 -7.90
CA VAL A 64 7.97 23.73 -6.97
C VAL A 64 9.15 24.61 -7.36
N ALA A 65 9.69 25.37 -6.42
CA ALA A 65 10.82 26.29 -6.66
C ALA A 65 10.58 27.23 -7.87
N GLY A 66 9.34 27.72 -8.06
CA GLY A 66 8.97 28.63 -9.14
C GLY A 66 8.77 27.97 -10.52
N LYS A 67 8.86 26.65 -10.62
CA LYS A 67 8.65 25.89 -11.87
C LYS A 67 7.35 25.11 -11.80
N LYS A 68 6.57 25.12 -12.89
CA LYS A 68 5.39 24.26 -13.03
C LYS A 68 5.83 22.80 -13.20
N VAL A 69 5.29 21.90 -12.36
CA VAL A 69 5.64 20.49 -12.37
C VAL A 69 4.57 19.67 -13.07
N THR A 70 4.99 18.71 -13.90
CA THR A 70 4.14 17.65 -14.42
C THR A 70 4.62 16.31 -13.87
N PHE A 71 3.76 15.63 -13.14
CA PHE A 71 4.06 14.32 -12.57
C PHE A 71 3.74 13.21 -13.58
N LYS A 72 4.59 12.20 -13.64
CA LYS A 72 4.37 10.96 -14.40
C LYS A 72 4.57 9.76 -13.49
N LEU A 73 3.69 8.76 -13.59
CA LEU A 73 3.85 7.49 -12.93
C LEU A 73 4.49 6.47 -13.88
N GLU A 74 5.69 6.01 -13.54
CA GLU A 74 6.39 4.92 -14.21
C GLU A 74 6.11 3.61 -13.45
N SER A 75 5.12 2.85 -13.92
CA SER A 75 4.63 1.64 -13.26
C SER A 75 5.27 0.40 -13.87
N GLN A 76 5.75 -0.51 -13.02
CA GLN A 76 6.41 -1.75 -13.39
C GLN A 76 5.82 -2.94 -12.66
N ASP A 77 5.69 -4.06 -13.36
CA ASP A 77 5.18 -5.33 -12.84
C ASP A 77 6.32 -6.13 -12.21
N ASP A 78 6.31 -6.27 -10.90
CA ASP A 78 7.27 -7.09 -10.16
C ASP A 78 6.82 -8.55 -9.98
N GLN A 79 5.60 -8.90 -10.44
CA GLN A 79 5.03 -10.26 -10.44
C GLN A 79 4.97 -10.91 -9.03
N ALA A 80 5.10 -10.13 -7.97
CA ALA A 80 5.33 -10.61 -6.60
C ALA A 80 6.57 -11.51 -6.46
N ASP A 81 7.51 -11.43 -7.41
CA ASP A 81 8.73 -12.24 -7.42
C ASP A 81 9.94 -11.41 -6.95
N PRO A 82 10.70 -11.88 -5.94
CA PRO A 82 11.84 -11.13 -5.39
C PRO A 82 12.94 -10.81 -6.42
N LYS A 83 13.21 -11.71 -7.37
CA LYS A 83 14.25 -11.51 -8.38
C LYS A 83 13.82 -10.48 -9.40
N THR A 84 12.59 -10.60 -9.89
CA THR A 84 11.96 -9.62 -10.79
C THR A 84 11.91 -8.25 -10.12
N GLY A 85 11.53 -8.18 -8.83
CA GLY A 85 11.50 -6.92 -8.09
C GLY A 85 12.85 -6.21 -7.98
N VAL A 86 13.96 -6.96 -7.81
CA VAL A 86 15.32 -6.40 -7.84
C VAL A 86 15.66 -5.85 -9.23
N GLN A 87 15.29 -6.56 -10.31
CA GLN A 87 15.50 -6.10 -11.69
C GLN A 87 14.69 -4.82 -11.96
N ILE A 88 13.42 -4.80 -11.54
CA ILE A 88 12.54 -3.62 -11.66
C ILE A 88 13.12 -2.44 -10.86
N ALA A 89 13.66 -2.69 -9.67
CA ALA A 89 14.30 -1.62 -8.90
C ALA A 89 15.46 -0.99 -9.66
N GLN A 90 16.32 -1.79 -10.32
CA GLN A 90 17.37 -1.27 -11.16
C GLN A 90 16.84 -0.49 -12.36
N ILE A 91 15.81 -1.01 -13.05
CA ILE A 91 15.17 -0.32 -14.18
C ILE A 91 14.63 1.06 -13.75
N LEU A 92 13.95 1.16 -12.61
CA LEU A 92 13.42 2.42 -12.11
C LEU A 92 14.55 3.41 -11.73
N VAL A 93 15.64 2.91 -11.14
CA VAL A 93 16.84 3.73 -10.87
C VAL A 93 17.45 4.26 -12.17
N ASP A 94 17.61 3.41 -13.18
CA ASP A 94 18.20 3.78 -14.48
C ASP A 94 17.29 4.78 -15.24
N ARG A 95 15.98 4.75 -15.01
CA ARG A 95 15.02 5.74 -15.52
C ARG A 95 14.99 7.04 -14.71
N ASN A 96 15.89 7.15 -13.73
CA ASN A 96 16.05 8.33 -12.90
C ASN A 96 14.77 8.81 -12.20
N VAL A 97 13.97 7.86 -11.69
CA VAL A 97 12.80 8.21 -10.87
C VAL A 97 13.24 8.97 -9.61
N VAL A 98 12.39 9.90 -9.15
CA VAL A 98 12.70 10.75 -7.98
C VAL A 98 12.37 10.07 -6.66
N ALA A 99 11.38 9.17 -6.67
CA ALA A 99 10.95 8.34 -5.54
C ALA A 99 10.23 7.11 -6.09
N VAL A 100 10.03 6.08 -5.28
CA VAL A 100 9.28 4.88 -5.65
C VAL A 100 8.17 4.61 -4.63
N LEU A 101 6.96 4.39 -5.14
CA LEU A 101 5.81 3.85 -4.41
C LEU A 101 5.79 2.34 -4.55
N GLY A 102 5.74 1.63 -3.44
CA GLY A 102 5.87 0.17 -3.40
C GLY A 102 7.28 -0.29 -2.99
N PRO A 103 7.65 -1.56 -3.17
CA PRO A 103 6.80 -2.68 -3.59
C PRO A 103 5.66 -3.01 -2.60
N TYR A 104 4.66 -3.75 -3.11
CA TYR A 104 3.55 -4.24 -2.29
C TYR A 104 3.98 -5.40 -1.39
N ASN A 105 4.66 -6.39 -1.95
CA ASN A 105 5.04 -7.63 -1.28
C ASN A 105 6.31 -7.47 -0.45
N SER A 106 6.32 -7.93 0.80
CA SER A 106 7.50 -7.87 1.68
C SER A 106 8.70 -8.64 1.11
N GLY A 107 8.46 -9.81 0.49
CA GLY A 107 9.51 -10.60 -0.17
C GLY A 107 10.16 -9.89 -1.35
N VAL A 108 9.47 -8.95 -1.99
CA VAL A 108 10.00 -8.09 -3.05
C VAL A 108 10.67 -6.85 -2.45
N ALA A 109 10.02 -6.20 -1.49
CA ALA A 109 10.49 -4.93 -0.91
C ALA A 109 11.83 -5.08 -0.17
N ILE A 110 12.02 -6.17 0.58
CA ILE A 110 13.25 -6.40 1.37
C ILE A 110 14.51 -6.38 0.46
N PRO A 111 14.66 -7.19 -0.58
CA PRO A 111 15.83 -7.13 -1.44
C PRO A 111 15.88 -5.90 -2.33
N ALA A 112 14.75 -5.41 -2.87
CA ALA A 112 14.69 -4.24 -3.74
C ALA A 112 15.10 -2.95 -3.01
N SER A 113 14.79 -2.82 -1.71
CA SER A 113 15.14 -1.63 -0.90
C SER A 113 16.64 -1.33 -0.88
N ARG A 114 17.49 -2.35 -0.98
CA ARG A 114 18.95 -2.18 -1.06
C ARG A 114 19.35 -1.46 -2.36
N VAL A 115 18.71 -1.79 -3.48
CA VAL A 115 18.98 -1.13 -4.77
C VAL A 115 18.61 0.35 -4.69
N TYR A 116 17.43 0.65 -4.18
CA TYR A 116 17.00 2.04 -4.00
C TYR A 116 17.84 2.81 -2.99
N ASN A 117 18.25 2.17 -1.89
CA ASN A 117 19.15 2.79 -0.91
C ASN A 117 20.49 3.17 -1.53
N ASN A 118 21.12 2.26 -2.28
CA ASN A 118 22.40 2.51 -2.93
C ASN A 118 22.32 3.65 -3.96
N ALA A 119 21.17 3.85 -4.59
CA ALA A 119 20.92 4.93 -5.54
C ALA A 119 20.38 6.21 -4.87
N GLY A 120 20.19 6.22 -3.54
CA GLY A 120 19.64 7.36 -2.80
C GLY A 120 18.20 7.70 -3.20
N VAL A 121 17.41 6.72 -3.65
CA VAL A 121 16.00 6.91 -4.07
C VAL A 121 15.09 6.70 -2.87
N PRO A 122 14.22 7.67 -2.50
CA PRO A 122 13.20 7.48 -1.49
C PRO A 122 12.24 6.34 -1.87
N LEU A 123 11.93 5.47 -0.90
CA LEU A 123 11.08 4.32 -1.06
C LEU A 123 9.87 4.41 -0.12
N LEU A 124 8.66 4.34 -0.67
CA LEU A 124 7.40 4.44 0.06
C LEU A 124 6.59 3.13 -0.08
N PRO A 125 6.97 2.06 0.63
CA PRO A 125 6.30 0.77 0.54
C PRO A 125 5.09 0.71 1.47
N VAL A 126 4.11 -0.14 1.12
CA VAL A 126 3.08 -0.63 2.06
C VAL A 126 3.48 -2.00 2.65
N ALA A 127 4.47 -2.67 2.07
CA ALA A 127 5.00 -3.93 2.56
C ALA A 127 5.28 -3.87 4.07
N SER A 128 4.65 -4.77 4.82
CA SER A 128 4.43 -4.62 6.26
C SER A 128 5.48 -5.30 7.14
N ASN A 129 6.30 -6.22 6.58
CA ASN A 129 7.30 -6.97 7.35
C ASN A 129 8.32 -6.02 8.02
N PRO A 130 8.57 -6.17 9.34
CA PRO A 130 9.53 -5.34 10.08
C PRO A 130 10.96 -5.34 9.51
N ALA A 131 11.38 -6.43 8.85
CA ALA A 131 12.71 -6.54 8.26
C ALA A 131 13.01 -5.44 7.22
N ILE A 132 11.98 -4.82 6.60
CA ILE A 132 12.16 -3.77 5.60
C ILE A 132 12.84 -2.54 6.21
N THR A 133 12.37 -2.08 7.36
CA THR A 133 12.87 -0.86 8.03
C THR A 133 14.03 -1.15 8.97
N LYS A 134 14.21 -2.40 9.43
CA LYS A 134 15.31 -2.82 10.29
C LYS A 134 16.65 -3.00 9.59
N GLN A 135 16.74 -2.79 8.26
CA GLN A 135 18.01 -2.84 7.51
C GLN A 135 18.92 -1.63 7.77
N GLY A 136 18.46 -0.61 8.48
CA GLY A 136 19.21 0.60 8.80
C GLY A 136 19.24 1.64 7.69
N PHE A 137 18.51 1.46 6.59
CA PHE A 137 18.39 2.41 5.49
C PHE A 137 17.57 3.63 5.91
N LYS A 138 17.95 4.83 5.44
CA LYS A 138 17.30 6.10 5.82
C LYS A 138 16.37 6.66 4.74
N ASN A 139 16.25 5.97 3.64
CA ASN A 139 15.42 6.35 2.49
C ASN A 139 14.07 5.63 2.44
N ILE A 140 13.71 4.84 3.45
CA ILE A 140 12.46 4.06 3.51
C ILE A 140 11.45 4.77 4.41
N PHE A 141 10.24 4.98 3.88
CA PHE A 141 9.12 5.60 4.56
C PHE A 141 7.88 4.75 4.34
N ARG A 142 7.59 3.82 5.25
CA ARG A 142 6.47 2.88 5.13
C ARG A 142 5.15 3.63 5.26
N ILE A 143 4.34 3.61 4.20
CA ILE A 143 3.04 4.28 4.14
C ILE A 143 1.85 3.38 4.52
N GLY A 144 2.11 2.16 4.99
CA GLY A 144 1.14 1.20 5.54
C GLY A 144 1.49 0.83 6.99
N ALA A 145 0.61 0.09 7.66
CA ALA A 145 0.90 -0.47 8.97
C ALA A 145 1.94 -1.59 8.90
N SER A 146 2.67 -1.82 9.99
CA SER A 146 3.61 -2.94 10.10
C SER A 146 2.91 -4.23 10.55
N ASP A 147 3.53 -5.39 10.29
CA ASP A 147 3.05 -6.68 10.78
C ASP A 147 2.92 -6.70 12.31
N ALA A 148 3.78 -5.98 13.02
CA ALA A 148 3.68 -5.86 14.47
C ALA A 148 2.36 -5.20 14.93
N GLN A 149 1.88 -4.19 14.18
CA GLN A 149 0.59 -3.56 14.43
C GLN A 149 -0.56 -4.47 13.98
N LEU A 150 -0.49 -5.04 12.78
CA LEU A 150 -1.54 -5.85 12.18
C LEU A 150 -1.73 -7.19 12.92
N GLY A 151 -0.65 -7.97 13.07
CA GLY A 151 -0.64 -9.24 13.78
C GLY A 151 -0.93 -9.06 15.27
N GLY A 152 -0.33 -8.02 15.88
CA GLY A 152 -0.58 -7.66 17.29
C GLY A 152 -2.05 -7.41 17.57
N THR A 153 -2.72 -6.61 16.74
CA THR A 153 -4.17 -6.34 16.84
C THR A 153 -4.99 -7.61 16.73
N MET A 154 -4.62 -8.53 15.85
CA MET A 154 -5.39 -9.77 15.66
C MET A 154 -5.22 -10.76 16.83
N GLY A 155 -4.07 -10.81 17.48
CA GLY A 155 -3.87 -11.61 18.70
C GLY A 155 -4.73 -11.10 19.87
N GLU A 156 -4.78 -9.79 20.06
CA GLU A 156 -5.68 -9.18 21.05
C GLU A 156 -7.16 -9.42 20.70
N PHE A 157 -7.53 -9.24 19.44
CA PHE A 157 -8.89 -9.43 18.95
C PHE A 157 -9.37 -10.87 19.20
N ALA A 158 -8.54 -11.87 18.88
CA ALA A 158 -8.87 -13.28 19.09
C ALA A 158 -9.27 -13.56 20.54
N THR A 159 -8.52 -13.03 21.52
CA THR A 159 -8.79 -13.27 22.94
C THR A 159 -9.86 -12.35 23.49
N LYS A 160 -9.79 -11.05 23.23
CA LYS A 160 -10.65 -10.06 23.88
C LYS A 160 -12.05 -9.99 23.26
N GLU A 161 -12.17 -10.18 21.93
CA GLU A 161 -13.47 -10.08 21.24
C GLU A 161 -14.07 -11.44 20.91
N LEU A 162 -13.29 -12.34 20.30
CA LEU A 162 -13.79 -13.66 19.92
C LEU A 162 -13.81 -14.65 21.12
N LYS A 163 -13.18 -14.29 22.25
CA LYS A 163 -13.04 -15.15 23.44
C LYS A 163 -12.42 -16.51 23.11
N ALA A 164 -11.57 -16.54 22.07
CA ALA A 164 -10.84 -17.74 21.69
C ALA A 164 -9.87 -18.17 22.80
N LYS A 165 -9.73 -19.48 22.98
CA LYS A 165 -8.78 -20.10 23.90
C LYS A 165 -7.66 -20.80 23.15
N THR A 166 -7.95 -21.30 21.96
CA THR A 166 -7.02 -22.07 21.14
C THR A 166 -6.91 -21.51 19.73
N VAL A 167 -5.70 -21.54 19.18
CA VAL A 167 -5.43 -21.13 17.78
C VAL A 167 -4.53 -22.14 17.09
N ALA A 168 -4.80 -22.36 15.80
CA ALA A 168 -3.84 -22.92 14.88
C ALA A 168 -3.31 -21.81 13.95
N ILE A 169 -2.00 -21.83 13.67
CA ILE A 169 -1.35 -20.86 12.80
C ILE A 169 -0.97 -21.55 11.49
N ILE A 170 -1.24 -20.91 10.36
CA ILE A 170 -0.81 -21.37 9.04
C ILE A 170 -0.11 -20.21 8.34
N ASP A 171 1.07 -20.39 7.77
CA ASP A 171 1.72 -19.41 6.92
C ASP A 171 2.02 -19.95 5.52
N ASP A 172 2.16 -19.06 4.54
CA ASP A 172 2.43 -19.42 3.14
C ASP A 172 3.92 -19.44 2.78
N ARG A 173 4.80 -19.38 3.78
CA ARG A 173 6.26 -19.32 3.62
C ARG A 173 6.77 -18.10 2.83
N SER A 174 5.93 -17.14 2.48
CA SER A 174 6.41 -15.85 2.00
C SER A 174 6.99 -15.02 3.16
N ALA A 175 7.85 -14.04 2.84
CA ALA A 175 8.39 -13.14 3.86
C ALA A 175 7.27 -12.35 4.59
N TYR A 176 6.15 -12.03 3.90
CA TYR A 176 4.98 -11.44 4.53
C TYR A 176 4.28 -12.46 5.44
N GLY A 177 3.93 -13.63 4.89
CA GLY A 177 3.14 -14.63 5.62
C GLY A 177 3.82 -15.09 6.90
N GLN A 178 5.13 -15.36 6.86
CA GLN A 178 5.92 -15.69 8.05
C GLN A 178 5.99 -14.52 9.02
N GLY A 179 6.28 -13.30 8.53
CA GLY A 179 6.43 -12.13 9.38
C GLY A 179 5.16 -11.79 10.16
N ILE A 180 4.00 -11.78 9.50
CA ILE A 180 2.75 -11.47 10.18
C ILE A 180 2.30 -12.61 11.12
N ALA A 181 2.59 -13.87 10.76
CA ALA A 181 2.32 -15.02 11.63
C ALA A 181 3.15 -14.97 12.90
N GLU A 182 4.44 -14.61 12.81
CA GLU A 182 5.31 -14.40 13.97
C GLU A 182 4.78 -13.29 14.91
N GLN A 183 4.37 -12.16 14.34
CA GLN A 183 3.84 -11.04 15.14
C GLN A 183 2.47 -11.35 15.76
N PHE A 184 1.63 -12.11 15.07
CA PHE A 184 0.41 -12.64 15.63
C PHE A 184 0.70 -13.63 16.78
N GLU A 185 1.62 -14.57 16.58
CA GLU A 185 2.03 -15.57 17.57
C GLU A 185 2.53 -14.93 18.86
N GLU A 186 3.37 -13.89 18.73
CA GLU A 186 3.89 -13.11 19.87
C GLU A 186 2.74 -12.49 20.66
N SER A 187 1.81 -11.82 19.96
CA SER A 187 0.64 -11.20 20.60
C SER A 187 -0.32 -12.24 21.19
N ALA A 188 -0.54 -13.36 20.51
CA ALA A 188 -1.39 -14.45 20.98
C ALA A 188 -0.88 -15.01 22.31
N LYS A 189 0.41 -15.30 22.40
CA LYS A 189 1.07 -15.77 23.63
C LYS A 189 0.95 -14.75 24.76
N ALA A 190 1.21 -13.46 24.46
CA ALA A 190 1.12 -12.39 25.44
C ALA A 190 -0.30 -12.20 26.01
N ASN A 191 -1.32 -12.55 25.23
CA ASN A 191 -2.73 -12.47 25.62
C ASN A 191 -3.31 -13.82 26.13
N GLY A 192 -2.48 -14.85 26.32
CA GLY A 192 -2.87 -16.15 26.90
C GLY A 192 -3.64 -17.06 25.94
N LEU A 193 -3.51 -16.86 24.61
CA LEU A 193 -4.09 -17.74 23.62
C LEU A 193 -3.17 -18.96 23.41
N GLU A 194 -3.71 -20.17 23.55
CA GLU A 194 -2.95 -21.40 23.39
C GLU A 194 -2.77 -21.73 21.90
N ILE A 195 -1.51 -21.85 21.46
CA ILE A 195 -1.19 -22.26 20.11
C ILE A 195 -1.12 -23.78 20.06
N ILE A 196 -2.15 -24.42 19.51
CA ILE A 196 -2.28 -25.89 19.50
C ILE A 196 -1.69 -26.54 18.25
N ASP A 197 -1.41 -25.76 17.20
CA ASP A 197 -0.77 -26.24 15.97
C ASP A 197 -0.14 -25.10 15.17
N THR A 198 0.95 -25.42 14.47
CA THR A 198 1.56 -24.54 13.47
C THR A 198 1.81 -25.34 12.21
N GLN A 199 1.25 -24.89 11.11
CA GLN A 199 1.33 -25.50 9.80
C GLN A 199 1.85 -24.51 8.77
N PHE A 200 2.26 -24.99 7.62
CA PHE A 200 2.66 -24.11 6.52
C PHE A 200 2.16 -24.64 5.19
N THR A 201 2.04 -23.73 4.25
CA THR A 201 1.69 -24.01 2.87
C THR A 201 2.68 -23.27 1.94
N ASN A 202 2.29 -22.94 0.72
CA ASN A 202 3.10 -22.13 -0.19
C ASN A 202 2.22 -21.13 -0.95
N GLY A 203 2.86 -20.12 -1.53
CA GLY A 203 2.19 -19.02 -2.22
C GLY A 203 1.35 -19.40 -3.44
N GLN A 204 1.43 -20.64 -3.93
CA GLN A 204 0.66 -21.15 -5.07
C GLN A 204 -0.40 -22.19 -4.66
N ALA A 205 -0.51 -22.52 -3.37
CA ALA A 205 -1.41 -23.54 -2.89
C ALA A 205 -2.89 -23.16 -3.10
N THR A 206 -3.66 -24.11 -3.59
CA THR A 206 -5.12 -24.02 -3.76
C THR A 206 -5.86 -25.15 -3.05
N ASP A 207 -5.15 -26.20 -2.64
CA ASP A 207 -5.67 -27.33 -1.87
C ASP A 207 -5.09 -27.34 -0.46
N PHE A 208 -5.97 -27.30 0.53
CA PHE A 208 -5.67 -27.25 1.95
C PHE A 208 -6.28 -28.44 2.70
N LEU A 209 -6.84 -29.41 1.99
CA LEU A 209 -7.61 -30.50 2.58
C LEU A 209 -6.81 -31.32 3.61
N GLY A 210 -5.52 -31.55 3.36
CA GLY A 210 -4.62 -32.24 4.29
C GLY A 210 -4.48 -31.50 5.62
N ILE A 211 -4.11 -30.21 5.55
CA ILE A 211 -3.95 -29.33 6.71
C ILE A 211 -5.29 -29.22 7.46
N LEU A 212 -6.38 -28.93 6.75
CA LEU A 212 -7.68 -28.74 7.36
C LEU A 212 -8.25 -30.02 8.01
N THR A 213 -7.91 -31.18 7.49
CA THR A 213 -8.27 -32.48 8.12
C THR A 213 -7.54 -32.67 9.45
N ALA A 214 -6.25 -32.36 9.50
CA ALA A 214 -5.47 -32.40 10.75
C ALA A 214 -6.01 -31.39 11.78
N LEU A 215 -6.30 -30.16 11.35
CA LEU A 215 -6.84 -29.12 12.23
C LEU A 215 -8.25 -29.43 12.71
N LYS A 216 -9.08 -30.09 11.91
CA LYS A 216 -10.42 -30.51 12.34
C LYS A 216 -10.38 -31.45 13.55
N ALA A 217 -9.41 -32.35 13.60
CA ALA A 217 -9.23 -33.25 14.77
C ALA A 217 -8.81 -32.50 16.03
N LYS A 218 -8.05 -31.40 15.89
CA LYS A 218 -7.59 -30.55 17.02
C LYS A 218 -8.64 -29.53 17.44
N ASN A 219 -9.60 -29.20 16.57
CA ASN A 219 -10.73 -28.30 16.77
C ASN A 219 -10.34 -26.92 17.38
N PRO A 220 -9.47 -26.12 16.73
CA PRO A 220 -9.11 -24.80 17.21
C PRO A 220 -10.34 -23.85 17.19
N ASP A 221 -10.37 -22.89 18.13
CA ASP A 221 -11.38 -21.82 18.12
C ASP A 221 -11.20 -20.89 16.93
N VAL A 222 -9.95 -20.60 16.60
CA VAL A 222 -9.55 -19.73 15.47
C VAL A 222 -8.38 -20.33 14.71
N ILE A 223 -8.30 -20.00 13.43
CA ILE A 223 -7.13 -20.26 12.58
C ILE A 223 -6.60 -18.89 12.16
N PHE A 224 -5.32 -18.62 12.42
CA PHE A 224 -4.63 -17.46 11.85
C PHE A 224 -3.92 -17.88 10.56
N PHE A 225 -4.14 -17.13 9.49
CA PHE A 225 -3.48 -17.34 8.22
C PHE A 225 -2.58 -16.15 7.84
N GLY A 226 -1.27 -16.40 7.82
CA GLY A 226 -0.27 -15.49 7.27
C GLY A 226 -0.07 -15.79 5.78
N GLY A 227 -0.70 -14.98 4.93
CA GLY A 227 -0.66 -15.12 3.48
C GLY A 227 -1.67 -14.20 2.79
N TYR A 228 -1.99 -14.47 1.53
CA TYR A 228 -2.78 -13.58 0.69
C TYR A 228 -4.19 -14.12 0.42
N ALA A 229 -5.09 -13.25 -0.03
CA ALA A 229 -6.48 -13.61 -0.34
C ALA A 229 -6.59 -14.70 -1.42
N SER A 230 -5.62 -14.79 -2.32
CA SER A 230 -5.57 -15.86 -3.36
C SER A 230 -5.51 -17.28 -2.78
N GLN A 231 -4.93 -17.46 -1.58
CA GLN A 231 -4.91 -18.72 -0.84
C GLN A 231 -6.01 -18.79 0.22
N ALA A 232 -6.25 -17.68 0.93
CA ALA A 232 -7.23 -17.65 2.01
C ALA A 232 -8.67 -17.92 1.51
N ALA A 233 -9.02 -17.44 0.32
CA ALA A 233 -10.35 -17.62 -0.22
C ALA A 233 -10.68 -19.09 -0.55
N PRO A 234 -9.85 -19.88 -1.26
CA PRO A 234 -10.10 -21.31 -1.39
C PRO A 234 -9.98 -22.05 -0.06
N MET A 235 -9.08 -21.65 0.85
CA MET A 235 -8.95 -22.24 2.18
C MET A 235 -10.25 -22.15 2.98
N VAL A 236 -10.86 -20.97 3.08
CA VAL A 236 -12.09 -20.78 3.86
C VAL A 236 -13.28 -21.53 3.25
N LYS A 237 -13.35 -21.68 1.91
CA LYS A 237 -14.34 -22.56 1.26
C LYS A 237 -14.17 -24.01 1.69
N GLN A 238 -12.93 -24.51 1.70
CA GLN A 238 -12.62 -25.88 2.13
C GLN A 238 -12.86 -26.06 3.64
N MET A 239 -12.59 -25.06 4.49
CA MET A 239 -12.97 -25.07 5.90
C MET A 239 -14.48 -25.33 6.07
N ARG A 240 -15.30 -24.55 5.34
CA ARG A 240 -16.77 -24.71 5.37
C ARG A 240 -17.20 -26.10 4.87
N GLN A 241 -16.67 -26.57 3.75
CA GLN A 241 -16.96 -27.89 3.19
C GLN A 241 -16.60 -29.03 4.16
N ARG A 242 -15.53 -28.87 4.94
CA ARG A 242 -15.10 -29.83 5.96
C ARG A 242 -15.84 -29.68 7.29
N GLY A 243 -16.69 -28.67 7.42
CA GLY A 243 -17.42 -28.40 8.65
C GLY A 243 -16.56 -27.94 9.83
N LEU A 244 -15.42 -27.25 9.55
CA LEU A 244 -14.64 -26.57 10.57
C LEU A 244 -15.43 -25.37 11.10
N LYS A 245 -15.50 -25.24 12.42
CA LYS A 245 -16.20 -24.14 13.10
C LYS A 245 -15.30 -22.94 13.38
N ALA A 246 -13.98 -23.11 13.29
CA ALA A 246 -13.00 -22.07 13.53
C ALA A 246 -13.25 -20.83 12.69
N LYS A 247 -13.02 -19.63 13.26
CA LYS A 247 -12.96 -18.40 12.49
C LYS A 247 -11.60 -18.32 11.81
N LEU A 248 -11.54 -17.71 10.60
CA LEU A 248 -10.28 -17.42 9.92
C LEU A 248 -9.86 -15.98 10.24
N LEU A 249 -8.67 -15.82 10.77
CA LEU A 249 -8.06 -14.54 11.07
C LEU A 249 -6.86 -14.31 10.17
N GLY A 250 -6.54 -13.06 9.86
CA GLY A 250 -5.31 -12.70 9.16
C GLY A 250 -5.10 -11.20 9.10
N GLY A 251 -4.07 -10.79 8.37
CA GLY A 251 -3.73 -9.39 8.21
C GLY A 251 -4.45 -8.72 7.04
N ASP A 252 -3.85 -7.67 6.59
CA ASP A 252 -4.33 -6.79 5.52
C ASP A 252 -4.46 -7.48 4.15
N ALA A 253 -3.54 -8.39 3.83
CA ALA A 253 -3.51 -9.05 2.53
C ALA A 253 -4.69 -10.04 2.28
N ILE A 254 -5.45 -10.39 3.33
CA ILE A 254 -6.72 -11.11 3.19
C ILE A 254 -7.95 -10.21 3.36
N CYS A 255 -7.74 -8.94 3.71
CA CYS A 255 -8.79 -7.95 3.99
C CYS A 255 -9.23 -7.21 2.72
N THR A 256 -9.57 -7.94 1.68
CA THR A 256 -9.76 -7.43 0.32
C THR A 256 -11.17 -7.70 -0.21
N ALA A 257 -11.63 -6.91 -1.17
CA ALA A 257 -12.87 -7.20 -1.91
C ALA A 257 -12.78 -8.54 -2.63
N ASP A 258 -11.60 -8.92 -3.14
CA ASP A 258 -11.37 -10.21 -3.79
C ASP A 258 -11.56 -11.40 -2.85
N MET A 259 -11.19 -11.25 -1.56
CA MET A 259 -11.49 -12.28 -0.55
C MET A 259 -12.98 -12.62 -0.53
N GLY A 260 -13.83 -11.60 -0.46
CA GLY A 260 -15.28 -11.80 -0.45
C GLY A 260 -15.83 -12.31 -1.78
N ARG A 261 -15.36 -11.75 -2.88
CA ARG A 261 -15.79 -12.15 -4.24
C ARG A 261 -15.48 -13.63 -4.53
N VAL A 262 -14.28 -14.09 -4.16
CA VAL A 262 -13.85 -15.47 -4.44
C VAL A 262 -14.42 -16.47 -3.45
N ALA A 263 -14.42 -16.14 -2.15
CA ALA A 263 -14.92 -17.05 -1.12
C ALA A 263 -16.45 -17.08 -1.01
N GLY A 264 -17.14 -16.03 -1.48
CA GLY A 264 -18.59 -15.92 -1.38
C GLY A 264 -19.05 -15.96 0.10
N ASP A 265 -20.15 -16.67 0.39
CA ASP A 265 -20.69 -16.77 1.75
C ASP A 265 -19.70 -17.38 2.76
N ALA A 266 -18.72 -18.16 2.30
CA ALA A 266 -17.72 -18.72 3.18
C ALA A 266 -16.85 -17.63 3.83
N ALA A 267 -16.73 -16.45 3.22
CA ALA A 267 -15.96 -15.32 3.78
C ALA A 267 -16.57 -14.73 5.06
N SER A 268 -17.83 -15.04 5.40
CA SER A 268 -18.52 -14.49 6.59
C SER A 268 -17.85 -14.82 7.94
N ILE A 269 -16.95 -15.80 7.97
CA ILE A 269 -16.16 -16.20 9.15
C ILE A 269 -14.75 -15.60 9.16
N VAL A 270 -14.42 -14.74 8.18
CA VAL A 270 -13.09 -14.13 8.03
C VAL A 270 -13.04 -12.79 8.73
N TYR A 271 -12.04 -12.64 9.60
CA TYR A 271 -11.69 -11.39 10.27
C TYR A 271 -10.26 -11.00 9.90
N CYS A 272 -10.04 -9.72 9.67
CA CYS A 272 -8.74 -9.24 9.22
C CYS A 272 -8.45 -7.84 9.76
N SER A 273 -7.17 -7.47 9.81
CA SER A 273 -6.74 -6.15 10.27
C SER A 273 -6.24 -5.31 9.09
N GLN A 274 -6.54 -4.01 9.10
CA GLN A 274 -5.94 -3.02 8.20
C GLN A 274 -5.38 -1.86 9.00
N GLY A 275 -4.32 -1.23 8.49
CA GLY A 275 -3.81 0.02 9.03
C GLY A 275 -4.74 1.20 8.70
N GLY A 276 -4.78 2.17 9.61
CA GLY A 276 -5.59 3.37 9.46
C GLY A 276 -6.99 3.25 10.06
N THR A 277 -7.71 4.37 9.99
CA THR A 277 -9.14 4.44 10.30
C THR A 277 -9.94 4.03 9.08
N SER A 278 -11.06 3.35 9.27
CA SER A 278 -11.93 2.99 8.15
C SER A 278 -12.41 4.22 7.38
N LEU A 279 -12.26 4.18 6.05
CA LEU A 279 -12.55 5.30 5.14
C LEU A 279 -14.03 5.72 5.16
N ASP A 280 -14.95 4.81 5.44
CA ASP A 280 -16.38 5.09 5.51
C ASP A 280 -16.76 6.00 6.68
N ARG A 281 -15.86 6.17 7.66
CA ARG A 281 -16.09 7.03 8.83
C ARG A 281 -15.89 8.52 8.56
N THR A 282 -15.18 8.89 7.50
CA THR A 282 -14.93 10.29 7.14
C THR A 282 -15.63 10.68 5.85
N ALA A 283 -15.94 11.96 5.66
CA ALA A 283 -16.54 12.46 4.43
C ALA A 283 -15.58 12.28 3.24
N GLU A 284 -14.33 12.63 3.45
CA GLU A 284 -13.25 12.53 2.46
C GLU A 284 -13.00 11.08 2.05
N GLY A 285 -13.04 10.14 2.99
CA GLY A 285 -12.88 8.71 2.71
C GLY A 285 -14.05 8.15 1.88
N ARG A 286 -15.29 8.51 2.21
CA ARG A 286 -16.46 8.11 1.41
C ARG A 286 -16.42 8.70 -0.01
N GLU A 287 -16.00 9.95 -0.14
CA GLU A 287 -15.82 10.60 -1.44
C GLU A 287 -14.73 9.89 -2.26
N PHE A 288 -13.61 9.53 -1.64
CA PHE A 288 -12.53 8.78 -2.29
C PHE A 288 -13.02 7.42 -2.79
N ILE A 289 -13.70 6.63 -1.95
CA ILE A 289 -14.27 5.32 -2.35
C ILE A 289 -15.21 5.48 -3.55
N LYS A 290 -16.11 6.48 -3.50
CA LYS A 290 -17.03 6.76 -4.60
C LYS A 290 -16.27 7.12 -5.88
N LYS A 291 -15.33 8.05 -5.80
CA LYS A 291 -14.53 8.50 -6.94
C LYS A 291 -13.71 7.37 -7.55
N TYR A 292 -13.10 6.51 -6.72
CA TYR A 292 -12.36 5.34 -7.18
C TYR A 292 -13.28 4.42 -7.99
N LYS A 293 -14.45 4.09 -7.43
CA LYS A 293 -15.44 3.20 -8.07
C LYS A 293 -15.98 3.80 -9.38
N ASP A 294 -16.28 5.10 -9.40
CA ASP A 294 -16.75 5.80 -10.59
C ASP A 294 -15.67 5.85 -11.70
N THR A 295 -14.39 5.92 -11.32
CA THR A 295 -13.26 6.02 -12.27
C THR A 295 -12.88 4.65 -12.85
N TYR A 296 -12.82 3.62 -12.02
CA TYR A 296 -12.28 2.31 -12.41
C TYR A 296 -13.34 1.22 -12.54
N HIS A 297 -14.58 1.46 -12.13
CA HIS A 297 -15.72 0.53 -12.17
C HIS A 297 -15.49 -0.79 -11.40
N ILE A 298 -14.62 -0.75 -10.39
CA ILE A 298 -14.30 -1.86 -9.48
C ILE A 298 -14.33 -1.38 -8.03
N ASP A 299 -14.50 -2.30 -7.10
CA ASP A 299 -14.32 -2.01 -5.69
C ASP A 299 -12.82 -1.96 -5.34
N MET A 300 -12.45 -1.02 -4.48
CA MET A 300 -11.10 -0.86 -3.98
C MET A 300 -10.68 -2.09 -3.15
N GLN A 301 -9.40 -2.48 -3.23
CA GLN A 301 -8.86 -3.55 -2.39
C GLN A 301 -8.45 -3.01 -1.00
N VAL A 302 -7.18 -2.64 -0.82
CA VAL A 302 -6.69 -2.23 0.51
C VAL A 302 -5.98 -0.87 0.45
N TYR A 303 -5.06 -0.70 -0.49
CA TYR A 303 -4.03 0.32 -0.39
C TYR A 303 -4.10 1.44 -1.42
N ALA A 304 -5.11 1.47 -2.29
CA ALA A 304 -5.26 2.56 -3.27
C ALA A 304 -5.17 3.94 -2.61
N VAL A 305 -5.81 4.11 -1.44
CA VAL A 305 -5.79 5.37 -0.70
C VAL A 305 -4.41 5.72 -0.16
N ASN A 306 -3.63 4.73 0.31
CA ASN A 306 -2.26 4.97 0.81
C ASN A 306 -1.32 5.38 -0.32
N TYR A 307 -1.48 4.79 -1.52
CA TYR A 307 -0.71 5.18 -2.70
C TYR A 307 -1.12 6.55 -3.22
N TYR A 308 -2.41 6.88 -3.17
CA TYR A 308 -2.89 8.23 -3.47
C TYR A 308 -2.29 9.26 -2.51
N ASP A 309 -2.39 9.02 -1.20
CA ASP A 309 -1.82 9.89 -0.17
C ASP A 309 -0.29 9.98 -0.30
N GLY A 310 0.39 8.85 -0.61
CA GLY A 310 1.83 8.80 -0.80
C GLY A 310 2.32 9.70 -1.94
N VAL A 311 1.61 9.74 -3.08
CA VAL A 311 1.91 10.67 -4.18
C VAL A 311 1.68 12.11 -3.77
N LYS A 312 0.56 12.41 -3.09
CA LYS A 312 0.25 13.76 -2.60
C LYS A 312 1.29 14.24 -1.58
N MET A 313 1.67 13.38 -0.64
CA MET A 313 2.72 13.65 0.34
C MET A 313 4.09 13.90 -0.31
N LEU A 314 4.45 13.14 -1.36
CA LEU A 314 5.68 13.39 -2.12
C LEU A 314 5.67 14.77 -2.76
N ALA A 315 4.57 15.20 -3.37
CA ALA A 315 4.44 16.52 -3.98
C ALA A 315 4.53 17.64 -2.94
N ASP A 316 3.94 17.45 -1.77
CA ASP A 316 4.02 18.36 -0.63
C ASP A 316 5.47 18.45 -0.10
N ALA A 317 6.13 17.30 0.09
CA ALA A 317 7.52 17.22 0.51
C ALA A 317 8.47 17.90 -0.49
N MET A 318 8.25 17.73 -1.80
CA MET A 318 9.03 18.43 -2.84
C MET A 318 8.85 19.95 -2.74
N THR A 319 7.62 20.43 -2.48
CA THR A 319 7.32 21.84 -2.32
C THR A 319 8.01 22.40 -1.10
N LYS A 320 7.95 21.71 0.05
CA LYS A 320 8.62 22.10 1.29
C LYS A 320 10.16 22.07 1.20
N ALA A 321 10.69 21.06 0.48
CA ALA A 321 12.13 20.94 0.24
C ALA A 321 12.67 21.89 -0.83
N GLY A 322 11.77 22.51 -1.63
CA GLY A 322 12.14 23.40 -2.74
C GLY A 322 12.90 22.70 -3.87
N THR A 323 12.61 21.40 -4.11
CA THR A 323 13.30 20.60 -5.12
C THR A 323 12.40 19.52 -5.70
N THR A 324 12.64 19.18 -6.97
CA THR A 324 11.99 18.10 -7.72
C THR A 324 12.98 16.98 -8.07
N THR A 325 14.31 17.19 -7.86
CA THR A 325 15.37 16.31 -8.34
C THR A 325 16.38 15.91 -7.28
N ASP A 326 16.57 16.73 -6.24
CA ASP A 326 17.51 16.44 -5.16
C ASP A 326 16.91 15.42 -4.18
N LYS A 327 17.23 14.15 -4.43
CA LYS A 327 16.73 13.02 -3.63
C LYS A 327 17.16 13.09 -2.17
N SER A 328 18.35 13.64 -1.87
CA SER A 328 18.84 13.78 -0.50
C SER A 328 18.00 14.79 0.30
N LYS A 329 17.67 15.94 -0.32
CA LYS A 329 16.77 16.92 0.29
C LYS A 329 15.36 16.35 0.47
N LEU A 330 14.88 15.56 -0.49
CA LEU A 330 13.57 14.93 -0.39
C LEU A 330 13.54 13.89 0.74
N ILE A 331 14.56 13.03 0.90
CA ILE A 331 14.70 12.10 2.02
C ILE A 331 14.72 12.86 3.36
N ALA A 332 15.50 13.94 3.46
CA ALA A 332 15.56 14.74 4.67
C ALA A 332 14.25 15.44 5.01
N GLN A 333 13.46 15.81 4.00
CA GLN A 333 12.11 16.37 4.20
C GLN A 333 11.13 15.29 4.63
N LEU A 334 11.10 14.13 3.95
CA LEU A 334 10.21 13.01 4.29
C LEU A 334 10.45 12.49 5.71
N ALA A 335 11.69 12.48 6.19
CA ALA A 335 12.04 12.07 7.56
C ALA A 335 11.39 12.94 8.67
N LYS A 336 11.03 14.17 8.36
CA LYS A 336 10.36 15.11 9.27
C LYS A 336 8.95 15.50 8.81
N GLU A 337 8.43 14.76 7.83
CA GLU A 337 7.13 15.07 7.23
C GLU A 337 5.99 14.84 8.23
N GLU A 338 5.05 15.77 8.23
CA GLU A 338 3.75 15.65 8.87
C GLU A 338 2.70 15.97 7.81
N TYR A 339 2.11 14.91 7.26
CA TYR A 339 1.13 15.02 6.19
C TYR A 339 -0.21 14.43 6.64
N LYS A 340 -1.30 15.19 6.44
CA LYS A 340 -2.66 14.71 6.68
C LYS A 340 -3.26 14.22 5.36
N GLY A 341 -3.32 12.91 5.21
CA GLY A 341 -3.96 12.24 4.06
C GLY A 341 -5.39 11.80 4.36
N ILE A 342 -6.00 11.12 3.40
CA ILE A 342 -7.35 10.52 3.51
C ILE A 342 -7.32 9.27 4.40
N ALA A 343 -6.28 8.43 4.27
CA ALA A 343 -6.12 7.22 5.09
C ALA A 343 -5.72 7.53 6.53
N GLY A 344 -5.20 8.73 6.80
CA GLY A 344 -4.75 9.15 8.12
C GLY A 344 -3.59 10.13 8.08
N SER A 345 -2.91 10.29 9.21
CA SER A 345 -1.73 11.15 9.30
C SER A 345 -0.46 10.34 9.03
N TYR A 346 0.44 10.94 8.26
CA TYR A 346 1.74 10.38 7.91
C TYR A 346 2.83 11.17 8.62
N SER A 347 3.50 10.53 9.54
CA SER A 347 4.76 10.96 10.12
C SER A 347 5.57 9.72 10.47
N PHE A 348 6.90 9.82 10.42
CA PHE A 348 7.76 8.64 10.46
C PHE A 348 8.67 8.66 11.69
N ASP A 349 8.91 7.47 12.26
CA ASP A 349 9.93 7.28 13.29
C ASP A 349 11.35 7.24 12.67
N ALA A 350 12.35 7.03 13.50
CA ALA A 350 13.76 6.98 13.06
C ALA A 350 14.09 5.80 12.14
N GLU A 351 13.23 4.79 12.10
CA GLU A 351 13.35 3.63 11.22
C GLU A 351 12.50 3.78 9.94
N GLY A 352 11.65 4.82 9.84
CA GLY A 352 10.77 5.06 8.71
C GLY A 352 9.40 4.36 8.79
N ASN A 353 8.98 3.91 9.98
CA ASN A 353 7.62 3.42 10.20
C ASN A 353 6.67 4.55 10.53
N LEU A 354 5.38 4.38 10.20
CA LEU A 354 4.33 5.32 10.61
C LEU A 354 4.22 5.39 12.14
N LYS A 355 4.21 6.62 12.67
CA LYS A 355 3.95 6.88 14.09
C LYS A 355 2.45 6.85 14.35
N GLY A 356 2.05 6.13 15.41
CA GLY A 356 0.71 6.22 15.97
C GLY A 356 -0.44 5.82 15.02
N ALA A 357 -0.15 5.11 13.94
CA ALA A 357 -1.18 4.67 13.02
C ALA A 357 -2.11 3.66 13.72
N PRO A 358 -3.43 3.93 13.79
CA PRO A 358 -4.37 2.97 14.36
C PRO A 358 -4.51 1.75 13.44
N THR A 359 -4.98 0.64 14.00
CA THR A 359 -5.39 -0.54 13.25
C THR A 359 -6.89 -0.74 13.43
N THR A 360 -7.58 -1.07 12.35
CA THR A 360 -9.01 -1.40 12.38
C THR A 360 -9.20 -2.87 12.04
N VAL A 361 -10.02 -3.56 12.82
CA VAL A 361 -10.44 -4.94 12.50
C VAL A 361 -11.68 -4.91 11.62
N TYR A 362 -11.68 -5.74 10.61
CA TYR A 362 -12.78 -5.92 9.66
C TYR A 362 -13.30 -7.33 9.68
N VAL A 363 -14.54 -7.49 9.26
CA VAL A 363 -15.17 -8.77 8.93
C VAL A 363 -15.72 -8.70 7.52
N ILE A 364 -15.64 -9.80 6.77
CA ILE A 364 -16.21 -9.83 5.41
C ILE A 364 -17.73 -10.00 5.49
N ARG A 365 -18.47 -9.01 4.97
CA ARG A 365 -19.93 -9.05 4.87
C ARG A 365 -20.38 -8.61 3.49
N ASN A 366 -21.32 -9.35 2.90
CA ASN A 366 -21.81 -9.09 1.54
C ASN A 366 -20.69 -8.94 0.51
N GLY A 367 -19.63 -9.74 0.68
CA GLY A 367 -18.48 -9.76 -0.23
C GLY A 367 -17.46 -8.62 -0.01
N LEU A 368 -17.62 -7.76 0.99
CA LEU A 368 -16.72 -6.64 1.24
C LEU A 368 -16.21 -6.63 2.70
N PRO A 369 -14.98 -6.16 2.95
CA PRO A 369 -14.52 -5.86 4.29
C PRO A 369 -15.34 -4.70 4.89
N VAL A 370 -15.96 -4.93 6.04
CA VAL A 370 -16.63 -3.88 6.81
C VAL A 370 -16.02 -3.83 8.22
N PRO A 371 -15.91 -2.65 8.83
CA PRO A 371 -15.37 -2.53 10.18
C PRO A 371 -16.14 -3.42 11.15
N TYR A 372 -15.39 -4.14 11.99
CA TYR A 372 -16.01 -4.87 13.08
C TYR A 372 -16.53 -3.88 14.12
N VAL A 373 -17.80 -4.01 14.45
CA VAL A 373 -18.47 -3.26 15.52
C VAL A 373 -19.01 -4.29 16.51
N ARG A 374 -18.79 -4.05 17.80
CA ARG A 374 -19.30 -4.89 18.89
C ARG A 374 -20.83 -4.95 18.91
#